data_056f57115f1716f7382f2fdea87d0b8c
#
_entry.id   056f57115f1716f7382f2fdea87d0b8c
#
_cell.length_a   1.000
_cell.length_b   1.000
_cell.length_c   1.000
_cell.angle_alpha   90.00
_cell.angle_beta   90.00
_cell.angle_gamma   90.00
#
_symmetry.space_group_name_H-M   'P 1'
#
loop_
_entity.id
_entity.type
_entity.pdbx_description
1 polymer ?
#
loop_
_entity_poly.entity_id
_entity_poly.type
_entity_poly.pdbx_seq_one_letter_code
_entity_poly.pdbx_strand_id
1 'polypeptide(L)'
;MKIPTEKPVLVTCALPYVNGECHIGHLRTYVPADIYVRMLRKRGYDVIFISGSDTHGTPIGLSAEAQGITPEEVVEKYHEHFKRIFQTLNINFGYYGRTDSESNHRRTTEIVKKLIENGYVHKEETKQAFCNTCGRFLPDRYVEGKCPYCGAMARGDECDQGCGKHLEPGEIIEPKCTICGSEADFKQQEHFFFKLSSFADFLISYLGKLGGTRNARNYALEWTKKELRDWCITRALEWGVKFPGREDLVVYVWVDAPIGYISSTEELLGGRGGGGEDEWMKYWKGNKATIVHFIGTDIIYHHCIFWPAMLKGAGYSLPDAVVASGMVKINGGTFSKSRGNVVWVKEFLERFHPDTLRYYLVAQSSHTKELNFSWDSFSMRVNNELVAILGNLVHRVISFAYKNFRVVPEGDIDEDVFAAIARTKEEETRAVDEYEFKKLVDSAMKLADFGNSFFQREEPWHLIKKGDAGRERCGEIVKNVLQLIKAVCIGLEAVMPAKMEEVWSQLGMESDVHSVKLDEMMTPIKSGQPLKKPKRLFDRVEL
;
A
#
# COMPACT_ATOMS: atom_id res chain seq x y z
N MET A 1 16.46 5.39 -1.42
CA MET A 1 17.37 5.14 -0.26
C MET A 1 17.83 3.70 -0.37
N LYS A 2 19.15 3.46 -0.41
CA LYS A 2 19.66 2.08 -0.37
C LYS A 2 19.47 1.54 1.05
N ILE A 3 18.63 0.52 1.21
CA ILE A 3 18.43 -0.14 2.51
C ILE A 3 19.68 -0.98 2.81
N PRO A 4 20.26 -0.91 4.03
CA PRO A 4 21.34 -1.82 4.42
C PRO A 4 20.84 -3.27 4.43
N THR A 5 21.55 -4.18 3.75
CA THR A 5 21.17 -5.61 3.65
C THR A 5 21.27 -6.35 4.98
N GLU A 6 22.02 -5.82 5.93
CA GLU A 6 22.29 -6.43 7.25
C GLU A 6 21.18 -6.19 8.29
N LYS A 7 20.26 -5.22 8.02
CA LYS A 7 19.15 -4.92 8.92
C LYS A 7 17.86 -5.57 8.44
N PRO A 8 17.06 -6.16 9.33
CA PRO A 8 15.72 -6.59 8.98
C PRO A 8 14.87 -5.36 8.61
N VAL A 9 13.92 -5.57 7.72
CA VAL A 9 13.06 -4.52 7.20
C VAL A 9 11.62 -4.75 7.66
N LEU A 10 11.03 -3.72 8.26
CA LEU A 10 9.60 -3.65 8.54
C LEU A 10 8.94 -2.75 7.50
N VAL A 11 8.08 -3.32 6.69
CA VAL A 11 7.22 -2.57 5.76
C VAL A 11 5.80 -2.56 6.31
N THR A 12 5.21 -1.38 6.41
CA THR A 12 3.82 -1.22 6.83
C THR A 12 2.99 -0.53 5.76
N CYS A 13 1.70 -0.84 5.70
CA CYS A 13 0.73 -0.02 4.98
C CYS A 13 -0.20 0.69 5.95
N ALA A 14 -0.66 1.88 5.57
CA ALA A 14 -1.70 2.60 6.28
C ALA A 14 -2.90 1.70 6.56
N LEU A 15 -3.49 1.84 7.74
CA LEU A 15 -4.66 1.09 8.14
C LEU A 15 -5.91 1.74 7.53
N PRO A 16 -6.71 1.01 6.73
CA PRO A 16 -7.97 1.56 6.23
C PRO A 16 -9.02 1.63 7.34
N TYR A 17 -9.83 2.67 7.33
CA TYR A 17 -11.07 2.68 8.09
C TYR A 17 -12.01 1.58 7.61
N VAL A 18 -12.46 0.73 8.53
CA VAL A 18 -13.36 -0.38 8.22
C VAL A 18 -14.84 0.00 8.38
N ASN A 19 -15.23 1.10 7.76
CA ASN A 19 -16.59 1.65 7.77
C ASN A 19 -17.35 1.47 6.45
N GLY A 20 -16.80 0.71 5.51
CA GLY A 20 -17.37 0.48 4.18
C GLY A 20 -16.52 -0.45 3.33
N GLU A 21 -16.98 -0.74 2.11
CA GLU A 21 -16.32 -1.65 1.18
C GLU A 21 -15.01 -1.08 0.61
N CYS A 22 -14.12 -1.99 0.19
CA CYS A 22 -12.86 -1.65 -0.46
C CYS A 22 -13.08 -1.15 -1.89
N HIS A 23 -12.49 -0.02 -2.23
CA HIS A 23 -12.48 0.55 -3.58
C HIS A 23 -11.05 0.65 -4.13
N ILE A 24 -10.93 0.83 -5.45
CA ILE A 24 -9.61 0.86 -6.13
C ILE A 24 -8.66 1.94 -5.58
N GLY A 25 -9.18 3.01 -4.98
CA GLY A 25 -8.37 4.05 -4.35
C GLY A 25 -7.50 3.52 -3.21
N HIS A 26 -8.02 2.61 -2.37
CA HIS A 26 -7.25 1.96 -1.32
C HIS A 26 -6.05 1.20 -1.90
N LEU A 27 -6.27 0.47 -2.99
CA LEU A 27 -5.25 -0.38 -3.59
C LEU A 27 -4.05 0.37 -4.16
N ARG A 28 -4.18 1.69 -4.39
CA ARG A 28 -3.07 2.54 -4.86
C ARG A 28 -1.90 2.58 -3.87
N THR A 29 -2.15 2.28 -2.60
CA THR A 29 -1.12 2.17 -1.55
C THR A 29 -0.68 0.72 -1.35
N TYR A 30 -1.62 -0.23 -1.28
CA TYR A 30 -1.32 -1.61 -0.91
C TYR A 30 -0.61 -2.41 -1.99
N VAL A 31 -1.00 -2.24 -3.26
CA VAL A 31 -0.34 -2.95 -4.38
C VAL A 31 1.13 -2.56 -4.53
N PRO A 32 1.52 -1.27 -4.56
CA PRO A 32 2.93 -0.89 -4.58
C PRO A 32 3.73 -1.35 -3.37
N ALA A 33 3.12 -1.39 -2.19
CA ALA A 33 3.78 -1.90 -0.98
C ALA A 33 4.10 -3.40 -1.09
N ASP A 34 3.13 -4.20 -1.57
CA ASP A 34 3.35 -5.64 -1.82
C ASP A 34 4.42 -5.88 -2.90
N ILE A 35 4.40 -5.09 -3.99
CA ILE A 35 5.46 -5.12 -5.01
C ILE A 35 6.83 -4.84 -4.40
N TYR A 36 6.93 -3.81 -3.57
CA TYR A 36 8.16 -3.45 -2.89
C TYR A 36 8.67 -4.59 -2.00
N VAL A 37 7.80 -5.17 -1.19
CA VAL A 37 8.13 -6.31 -0.31
C VAL A 37 8.60 -7.52 -1.12
N ARG A 38 7.89 -7.90 -2.19
CA ARG A 38 8.28 -9.02 -3.06
C ARG A 38 9.65 -8.78 -3.69
N MET A 39 9.89 -7.59 -4.21
CA MET A 39 11.18 -7.24 -4.81
C MET A 39 12.32 -7.23 -3.80
N LEU A 40 12.10 -6.74 -2.58
CA LEU A 40 13.09 -6.85 -1.51
C LEU A 40 13.40 -8.31 -1.16
N ARG A 41 12.40 -9.17 -1.02
CA ARG A 41 12.59 -10.62 -0.76
C ARG A 41 13.34 -11.30 -1.89
N LYS A 42 13.06 -10.94 -3.16
CA LYS A 42 13.83 -11.42 -4.33
C LYS A 42 15.29 -10.98 -4.29
N ARG A 43 15.58 -9.85 -3.67
CA ARG A 43 16.95 -9.34 -3.46
C ARG A 43 17.61 -9.90 -2.19
N GLY A 44 16.93 -10.78 -1.44
CA GLY A 44 17.48 -11.45 -0.28
C GLY A 44 17.35 -10.73 1.07
N TYR A 45 16.55 -9.64 1.13
CA TYR A 45 16.28 -8.95 2.39
C TYR A 45 15.35 -9.78 3.29
N ASP A 46 15.59 -9.72 4.62
CA ASP A 46 14.65 -10.19 5.62
C ASP A 46 13.56 -9.12 5.82
N VAL A 47 12.33 -9.41 5.38
CA VAL A 47 11.24 -8.44 5.34
C VAL A 47 10.00 -9.01 6.01
N ILE A 48 9.51 -8.31 7.03
CA ILE A 48 8.14 -8.48 7.53
C ILE A 48 7.25 -7.39 6.95
N PHE A 49 6.02 -7.78 6.60
CA PHE A 49 5.03 -6.92 5.97
C PHE A 49 3.73 -6.97 6.76
N ILE A 50 3.32 -5.83 7.29
CA ILE A 50 2.11 -5.74 8.12
C ILE A 50 1.19 -4.62 7.66
N SER A 51 -0.07 -4.77 7.99
CA SER A 51 -1.10 -3.75 7.99
C SER A 51 -2.18 -4.15 9.00
N GLY A 52 -3.31 -3.49 8.97
CA GLY A 52 -4.44 -3.79 9.83
C GLY A 52 -5.63 -2.94 9.47
N SER A 53 -6.68 -3.06 10.25
CA SER A 53 -7.88 -2.22 10.17
C SER A 53 -7.84 -1.14 11.23
N ASP A 54 -8.09 0.12 10.82
CA ASP A 54 -8.43 1.18 11.74
C ASP A 54 -9.91 1.03 12.13
N THR A 55 -10.12 0.69 13.41
CA THR A 55 -11.43 0.25 13.94
C THR A 55 -12.08 1.27 14.85
N HIS A 56 -11.40 2.36 15.19
CA HIS A 56 -11.89 3.38 16.09
C HIS A 56 -12.34 4.66 15.37
N GLY A 57 -12.80 5.63 16.15
CA GLY A 57 -13.19 6.94 15.66
C GLY A 57 -14.66 7.05 15.20
N THR A 58 -15.05 8.30 14.95
CA THR A 58 -16.42 8.67 14.60
C THR A 58 -16.98 8.00 13.34
N PRO A 59 -16.19 7.67 12.29
CA PRO A 59 -16.74 6.98 11.11
C PRO A 59 -17.33 5.61 11.40
N ILE A 60 -16.76 4.87 12.36
CA ILE A 60 -17.27 3.55 12.77
C ILE A 60 -18.60 3.71 13.52
N GLY A 61 -18.64 4.63 14.51
CA GLY A 61 -19.86 4.91 15.28
C GLY A 61 -21.03 5.34 14.38
N LEU A 62 -20.78 6.27 13.45
CA LEU A 62 -21.79 6.71 12.47
C LEU A 62 -22.25 5.58 11.54
N SER A 63 -21.34 4.71 11.12
CA SER A 63 -21.68 3.54 10.31
C SER A 63 -22.53 2.54 11.09
N ALA A 64 -22.25 2.33 12.36
CA ALA A 64 -23.01 1.49 13.26
C ALA A 64 -24.43 2.02 13.48
N GLU A 65 -24.55 3.31 13.81
CA GLU A 65 -25.86 3.99 13.98
C GLU A 65 -26.71 3.92 12.71
N ALA A 66 -26.10 4.17 11.53
CA ALA A 66 -26.80 4.13 10.24
C ALA A 66 -27.28 2.72 9.85
N GLN A 67 -26.59 1.66 10.30
CA GLN A 67 -26.92 0.26 10.02
C GLN A 67 -27.77 -0.39 11.15
N GLY A 68 -27.93 0.28 12.30
CA GLY A 68 -28.65 -0.26 13.47
C GLY A 68 -27.95 -1.48 14.11
N ILE A 69 -26.61 -1.52 14.04
CA ILE A 69 -25.75 -2.58 14.60
C ILE A 69 -24.69 -1.97 15.52
N THR A 70 -23.91 -2.79 16.22
CA THR A 70 -22.85 -2.31 17.10
C THR A 70 -21.58 -1.91 16.32
N PRO A 71 -20.71 -1.07 16.89
CA PRO A 71 -19.40 -0.77 16.30
C PRO A 71 -18.56 -2.03 16.04
N GLU A 72 -18.58 -3.00 16.95
CA GLU A 72 -17.89 -4.29 16.84
C GLU A 72 -18.37 -5.09 15.62
N GLU A 73 -19.68 -5.12 15.37
CA GLU A 73 -20.27 -5.80 14.22
C GLU A 73 -19.87 -5.14 12.89
N VAL A 74 -19.80 -3.79 12.86
CA VAL A 74 -19.28 -3.04 11.69
C VAL A 74 -17.83 -3.42 11.44
N VAL A 75 -17.01 -3.38 12.49
CA VAL A 75 -15.57 -3.70 12.41
C VAL A 75 -15.37 -5.13 11.90
N GLU A 76 -16.02 -6.12 12.49
CA GLU A 76 -15.88 -7.53 12.09
C GLU A 76 -16.23 -7.74 10.61
N LYS A 77 -17.38 -7.18 10.19
CA LYS A 77 -17.86 -7.26 8.80
C LYS A 77 -16.84 -6.74 7.79
N TYR A 78 -16.30 -5.54 8.03
CA TYR A 78 -15.43 -4.89 7.05
C TYR A 78 -13.96 -5.27 7.21
N HIS A 79 -13.49 -5.65 8.41
CA HIS A 79 -12.18 -6.25 8.59
C HIS A 79 -12.02 -7.52 7.76
N GLU A 80 -12.98 -8.46 7.86
CA GLU A 80 -12.97 -9.69 7.06
C GLU A 80 -13.19 -9.42 5.56
N HIS A 81 -13.93 -8.36 5.20
CA HIS A 81 -14.05 -7.94 3.79
C HIS A 81 -12.69 -7.51 3.21
N PHE A 82 -11.98 -6.60 3.88
CA PHE A 82 -10.66 -6.14 3.43
C PHE A 82 -9.65 -7.29 3.34
N LYS A 83 -9.61 -8.15 4.34
CA LYS A 83 -8.73 -9.31 4.41
C LYS A 83 -8.94 -10.25 3.21
N ARG A 84 -10.20 -10.56 2.85
CA ARG A 84 -10.52 -11.35 1.65
C ARG A 84 -10.10 -10.66 0.37
N ILE A 85 -10.32 -9.36 0.23
CA ILE A 85 -9.89 -8.58 -0.94
C ILE A 85 -8.37 -8.65 -1.10
N PHE A 86 -7.61 -8.45 -0.03
CA PHE A 86 -6.15 -8.52 -0.09
C PHE A 86 -5.65 -9.92 -0.45
N GLN A 87 -6.25 -10.98 0.10
CA GLN A 87 -5.94 -12.36 -0.26
C GLN A 87 -6.21 -12.62 -1.75
N THR A 88 -7.36 -12.21 -2.28
CA THR A 88 -7.72 -12.37 -3.69
C THR A 88 -6.76 -11.63 -4.62
N LEU A 89 -6.23 -10.49 -4.17
CA LEU A 89 -5.22 -9.71 -4.90
C LEU A 89 -3.79 -10.21 -4.69
N ASN A 90 -3.58 -11.33 -3.99
CA ASN A 90 -2.24 -11.83 -3.60
C ASN A 90 -1.39 -10.78 -2.86
N ILE A 91 -2.01 -9.91 -2.06
CA ILE A 91 -1.31 -9.02 -1.13
C ILE A 91 -1.11 -9.79 0.17
N ASN A 92 0.11 -10.27 0.39
CA ASN A 92 0.40 -11.23 1.45
C ASN A 92 1.06 -10.53 2.66
N PHE A 93 0.22 -9.96 3.54
CA PHE A 93 0.67 -9.50 4.85
C PHE A 93 1.14 -10.68 5.70
N GLY A 94 2.25 -10.50 6.42
CA GLY A 94 2.66 -11.43 7.47
C GLY A 94 1.68 -11.42 8.63
N TYR A 95 1.05 -10.25 8.87
CA TYR A 95 -0.06 -10.07 9.78
C TYR A 95 -0.96 -8.91 9.34
N TYR A 96 -2.26 -9.11 9.41
CA TYR A 96 -3.27 -8.07 9.18
C TYR A 96 -4.07 -7.89 10.47
N GLY A 97 -3.66 -6.91 11.27
CA GLY A 97 -4.17 -6.66 12.62
C GLY A 97 -5.44 -5.79 12.66
N ARG A 98 -5.80 -5.34 13.86
CA ARG A 98 -6.90 -4.42 14.10
C ARG A 98 -6.66 -3.59 15.36
N THR A 99 -7.08 -2.32 15.36
CA THR A 99 -6.73 -1.38 16.44
C THR A 99 -7.57 -1.57 17.71
N ASP A 100 -8.68 -2.28 17.65
CA ASP A 100 -9.48 -2.69 18.82
C ASP A 100 -8.96 -3.98 19.48
N SER A 101 -7.77 -4.48 19.08
CA SER A 101 -7.14 -5.62 19.75
C SER A 101 -6.64 -5.24 21.15
N GLU A 102 -6.61 -6.22 22.05
CA GLU A 102 -6.13 -6.04 23.42
C GLU A 102 -4.68 -5.53 23.46
N SER A 103 -3.83 -6.02 22.56
CA SER A 103 -2.44 -5.56 22.44
C SER A 103 -2.37 -4.09 22.02
N ASN A 104 -3.22 -3.64 21.09
CA ASN A 104 -3.25 -2.22 20.69
C ASN A 104 -3.73 -1.32 21.82
N HIS A 105 -4.79 -1.71 22.54
CA HIS A 105 -5.26 -0.97 23.72
C HIS A 105 -4.18 -0.83 24.79
N ARG A 106 -3.47 -1.93 25.08
CA ARG A 106 -2.34 -1.93 26.03
C ARG A 106 -1.22 -1.00 25.56
N ARG A 107 -0.76 -1.12 24.29
CA ARG A 107 0.33 -0.30 23.76
C ARG A 107 -0.04 1.18 23.68
N THR A 108 -1.26 1.49 23.27
CA THR A 108 -1.77 2.86 23.25
C THR A 108 -1.75 3.47 24.65
N THR A 109 -2.27 2.75 25.64
CA THR A 109 -2.26 3.19 27.03
C THR A 109 -0.84 3.42 27.56
N GLU A 110 0.10 2.52 27.28
CA GLU A 110 1.51 2.62 27.68
C GLU A 110 2.20 3.84 27.04
N ILE A 111 2.03 4.04 25.74
CA ILE A 111 2.64 5.16 25.01
C ILE A 111 2.07 6.50 25.51
N VAL A 112 0.75 6.60 25.66
CA VAL A 112 0.11 7.82 26.17
C VAL A 112 0.59 8.12 27.59
N LYS A 113 0.64 7.14 28.50
CA LYS A 113 1.22 7.32 29.85
C LYS A 113 2.65 7.82 29.78
N LYS A 114 3.46 7.25 28.88
CA LYS A 114 4.86 7.67 28.72
C LYS A 114 5.00 9.10 28.22
N LEU A 115 4.14 9.55 27.32
CA LEU A 115 4.08 10.93 26.86
C LEU A 115 3.67 11.89 28.01
N ILE A 116 2.73 11.49 28.87
CA ILE A 116 2.32 12.24 30.05
C ILE A 116 3.50 12.35 31.05
N GLU A 117 4.12 11.22 31.38
CA GLU A 117 5.28 11.18 32.31
C GLU A 117 6.44 12.03 31.82
N ASN A 118 6.70 12.07 30.53
CA ASN A 118 7.76 12.88 29.90
C ASN A 118 7.38 14.37 29.75
N GLY A 119 6.19 14.79 30.21
CA GLY A 119 5.73 16.18 30.18
C GLY A 119 5.28 16.69 28.81
N TYR A 120 5.05 15.81 27.85
CA TYR A 120 4.59 16.15 26.49
C TYR A 120 3.08 16.23 26.34
N VAL A 121 2.31 16.09 27.41
CA VAL A 121 0.85 16.24 27.39
C VAL A 121 0.44 17.26 28.44
N HIS A 122 -0.48 18.15 28.08
CA HIS A 122 -1.08 19.11 29.00
C HIS A 122 -2.61 19.09 28.89
N LYS A 123 -3.29 19.70 29.84
CA LYS A 123 -4.75 19.83 29.87
C LYS A 123 -5.14 21.23 29.41
N GLU A 124 -6.25 21.33 28.71
CA GLU A 124 -6.84 22.60 28.31
C GLU A 124 -8.38 22.47 28.27
N GLU A 125 -9.07 23.51 28.75
CA GLU A 125 -10.51 23.60 28.54
C GLU A 125 -10.84 24.18 27.19
N THR A 126 -11.58 23.41 26.40
CA THR A 126 -11.99 23.81 25.05
C THR A 126 -13.50 23.90 24.93
N LYS A 127 -13.98 24.76 24.04
CA LYS A 127 -15.38 24.77 23.63
C LYS A 127 -15.63 23.61 22.68
N GLN A 128 -16.61 22.78 22.95
CA GLN A 128 -17.02 21.69 22.09
C GLN A 128 -18.51 21.76 21.78
N ALA A 129 -18.90 21.42 20.54
CA ALA A 129 -20.30 21.35 20.17
C ALA A 129 -21.04 20.31 21.02
N PHE A 130 -22.23 20.64 21.51
CA PHE A 130 -23.08 19.80 22.33
C PHE A 130 -24.50 19.84 21.81
N CYS A 131 -25.08 18.69 21.54
CA CYS A 131 -26.47 18.56 21.15
C CYS A 131 -27.37 18.39 22.38
N ASN A 132 -28.20 19.38 22.67
CA ASN A 132 -29.14 19.29 23.79
C ASN A 132 -30.25 18.22 23.53
N THR A 133 -30.62 18.00 22.28
CA THR A 133 -31.62 16.98 21.90
C THR A 133 -31.09 15.56 22.13
N CYS A 134 -29.85 15.29 21.73
CA CYS A 134 -29.21 13.98 21.91
C CYS A 134 -28.52 13.84 23.28
N GLY A 135 -28.39 14.92 24.06
CA GLY A 135 -27.73 14.93 25.38
C GLY A 135 -26.25 14.62 25.39
N ARG A 136 -25.52 14.87 24.26
CA ARG A 136 -24.12 14.45 24.09
C ARG A 136 -23.25 15.50 23.42
N PHE A 137 -21.95 15.44 23.67
CA PHE A 137 -20.93 16.15 22.88
C PHE A 137 -20.86 15.60 21.47
N LEU A 138 -20.52 16.44 20.51
CA LEU A 138 -20.46 16.14 19.08
C LEU A 138 -19.02 16.28 18.55
N PRO A 139 -18.13 15.31 18.80
CA PRO A 139 -16.79 15.36 18.25
C PRO A 139 -16.78 15.05 16.75
N ASP A 140 -15.84 15.68 16.04
CA ASP A 140 -15.46 15.38 14.65
C ASP A 140 -16.69 15.33 13.70
N ARG A 141 -17.01 14.16 13.16
CA ARG A 141 -18.08 13.97 12.16
C ARG A 141 -19.50 13.94 12.72
N TYR A 142 -19.66 13.99 14.04
CA TYR A 142 -20.97 14.14 14.66
C TYR A 142 -21.52 15.57 14.58
N VAL A 143 -20.67 16.54 14.18
CA VAL A 143 -21.07 17.93 13.94
C VAL A 143 -20.73 18.36 12.51
N GLU A 144 -21.62 19.14 11.92
CA GLU A 144 -21.39 19.86 10.67
C GLU A 144 -21.76 21.33 10.82
N GLY A 145 -21.17 22.19 9.98
CA GLY A 145 -21.42 23.62 9.99
C GLY A 145 -20.55 24.34 9.00
N LYS A 146 -20.30 25.65 9.18
CA LYS A 146 -19.46 26.44 8.29
C LYS A 146 -18.02 26.45 8.74
N CYS A 147 -17.09 26.28 7.80
CA CYS A 147 -15.66 26.43 8.03
C CYS A 147 -15.33 27.88 8.36
N PRO A 148 -14.59 28.17 9.46
CA PRO A 148 -14.20 29.54 9.82
C PRO A 148 -13.22 30.18 8.82
N TYR A 149 -12.53 29.37 8.01
CA TYR A 149 -11.48 29.85 7.09
C TYR A 149 -11.99 30.15 5.67
N CYS A 150 -12.99 29.41 5.17
CA CYS A 150 -13.45 29.57 3.79
C CYS A 150 -14.99 29.64 3.63
N GLY A 151 -15.77 29.46 4.72
CA GLY A 151 -17.22 29.50 4.71
C GLY A 151 -17.93 28.30 4.10
N ALA A 152 -17.21 27.33 3.53
CA ALA A 152 -17.79 26.12 3.00
C ALA A 152 -18.36 25.25 4.13
N MET A 153 -19.30 24.33 3.79
CA MET A 153 -19.73 23.29 4.73
C MET A 153 -18.54 22.44 5.12
N ALA A 154 -18.41 22.15 6.41
CA ALA A 154 -17.29 21.41 6.99
C ALA A 154 -17.79 20.45 8.07
N ARG A 155 -16.98 19.45 8.39
CA ARG A 155 -17.11 18.60 9.55
C ARG A 155 -16.40 19.24 10.75
N GLY A 156 -16.61 18.73 11.94
CA GLY A 156 -15.99 19.28 13.15
C GLY A 156 -14.48 19.13 13.23
N ASP A 157 -13.90 18.23 12.43
CA ASP A 157 -12.47 17.90 12.37
C ASP A 157 -11.77 18.41 11.11
N GLU A 158 -12.53 18.61 10.01
CA GLU A 158 -11.94 18.93 8.70
C GLU A 158 -12.91 19.67 7.78
N CYS A 159 -12.38 20.61 7.00
CA CYS A 159 -13.10 21.25 5.91
C CYS A 159 -13.00 20.42 4.63
N ASP A 160 -13.72 19.29 4.57
CA ASP A 160 -13.69 18.31 3.49
C ASP A 160 -14.33 18.80 2.17
N GLN A 161 -15.18 19.84 2.23
CA GLN A 161 -15.86 20.40 1.06
C GLN A 161 -15.29 21.74 0.56
N GLY A 162 -14.21 22.23 1.19
CA GLY A 162 -13.63 23.53 0.87
C GLY A 162 -12.11 23.56 0.88
N CYS A 163 -11.51 24.19 1.91
CA CYS A 163 -10.08 24.46 1.93
C CYS A 163 -9.20 23.29 2.42
N GLY A 164 -9.77 22.16 2.85
CA GLY A 164 -9.04 21.00 3.34
C GLY A 164 -8.27 21.23 4.66
N LYS A 165 -8.60 22.29 5.41
CA LYS A 165 -7.95 22.58 6.68
C LYS A 165 -8.54 21.72 7.79
N HIS A 166 -7.65 21.25 8.69
CA HIS A 166 -8.04 20.67 9.97
C HIS A 166 -8.71 21.73 10.84
N LEU A 167 -9.75 21.33 11.59
CA LEU A 167 -10.47 22.16 12.53
C LEU A 167 -10.29 21.60 13.94
N GLU A 168 -10.01 22.50 14.88
CA GLU A 168 -9.98 22.14 16.29
C GLU A 168 -11.40 22.09 16.89
N PRO A 169 -11.62 21.34 17.97
CA PRO A 169 -12.91 21.32 18.65
C PRO A 169 -13.41 22.74 18.95
N GLY A 170 -14.65 23.05 18.53
CA GLY A 170 -15.27 24.35 18.77
C GLY A 170 -14.99 25.44 17.74
N GLU A 171 -14.17 25.21 16.73
CA GLU A 171 -13.92 26.19 15.65
C GLU A 171 -15.07 26.29 14.63
N ILE A 172 -15.87 25.24 14.49
CA ILE A 172 -16.95 25.20 13.51
C ILE A 172 -18.03 26.26 13.79
N ILE A 173 -18.50 26.95 12.77
CA ILE A 173 -19.51 28.02 12.87
C ILE A 173 -20.89 27.44 12.57
N GLU A 174 -21.94 27.87 13.32
CA GLU A 174 -23.30 27.38 13.18
C GLU A 174 -23.40 25.85 13.26
N PRO A 175 -22.90 25.23 14.35
CA PRO A 175 -22.83 23.79 14.47
C PRO A 175 -24.21 23.14 14.47
N LYS A 176 -24.35 22.01 13.72
CA LYS A 176 -25.54 21.17 13.70
C LYS A 176 -25.16 19.73 13.99
N CYS A 177 -26.02 19.04 14.75
CA CYS A 177 -25.87 17.62 15.01
C CYS A 177 -26.19 16.80 13.75
N THR A 178 -25.26 15.96 13.32
CA THR A 178 -25.46 15.10 12.13
C THR A 178 -26.43 13.94 12.38
N ILE A 179 -26.77 13.64 13.65
CA ILE A 179 -27.69 12.56 14.02
C ILE A 179 -29.14 13.03 13.94
N CYS A 180 -29.48 14.15 14.61
CA CYS A 180 -30.88 14.60 14.72
C CYS A 180 -31.16 15.89 13.93
N GLY A 181 -30.17 16.52 13.31
CA GLY A 181 -30.30 17.76 12.53
C GLY A 181 -30.49 19.04 13.38
N SER A 182 -30.58 18.93 14.72
CA SER A 182 -30.78 20.08 15.61
C SER A 182 -29.54 20.96 15.64
N GLU A 183 -29.74 22.27 15.86
CA GLU A 183 -28.65 23.19 16.19
C GLU A 183 -27.95 22.73 17.48
N ALA A 184 -26.63 22.88 17.53
CA ALA A 184 -25.84 22.52 18.67
C ALA A 184 -25.33 23.77 19.39
N ASP A 185 -25.26 23.69 20.70
CA ASP A 185 -24.62 24.70 21.55
C ASP A 185 -23.14 24.38 21.77
N PHE A 186 -22.39 25.32 22.36
CA PHE A 186 -21.03 25.07 22.81
C PHE A 186 -21.00 24.93 24.33
N LYS A 187 -20.34 23.87 24.81
CA LYS A 187 -20.04 23.66 26.24
C LYS A 187 -18.54 23.51 26.43
N GLN A 188 -18.04 23.92 27.60
CA GLN A 188 -16.65 23.70 28.00
C GLN A 188 -16.43 22.24 28.37
N GLN A 189 -15.32 21.68 27.90
CA GLN A 189 -14.85 20.35 28.27
C GLN A 189 -13.34 20.34 28.39
N GLU A 190 -12.80 19.70 29.44
CA GLU A 190 -11.38 19.48 29.60
C GLU A 190 -10.91 18.38 28.64
N HIS A 191 -9.92 18.69 27.82
CA HIS A 191 -9.26 17.79 26.92
C HIS A 191 -7.74 17.77 27.17
N PHE A 192 -7.08 16.76 26.59
CA PHE A 192 -5.62 16.60 26.69
C PHE A 192 -4.99 16.87 25.32
N PHE A 193 -3.89 17.64 25.36
CA PHE A 193 -3.18 18.09 24.17
C PHE A 193 -1.74 17.57 24.17
N PHE A 194 -1.30 17.02 23.06
CA PHE A 194 0.10 16.67 22.83
C PHE A 194 0.87 17.89 22.38
N LYS A 195 1.98 18.21 23.08
CA LYS A 195 2.85 19.37 22.80
C LYS A 195 3.66 19.19 21.52
N LEU A 196 2.96 19.10 20.37
CA LEU A 196 3.59 18.90 19.06
C LEU A 196 4.55 20.05 18.72
N SER A 197 4.22 21.28 19.11
CA SER A 197 5.06 22.47 18.93
C SER A 197 6.47 22.31 19.50
N SER A 198 6.63 21.55 20.60
CA SER A 198 7.93 21.28 21.23
C SER A 198 8.87 20.41 20.38
N PHE A 199 8.37 19.80 19.31
CA PHE A 199 9.15 18.92 18.43
C PHE A 199 9.58 19.57 17.11
N ALA A 200 9.37 20.88 16.91
CA ALA A 200 9.63 21.55 15.62
C ALA A 200 11.07 21.35 15.13
N ASP A 201 12.08 21.65 15.95
CA ASP A 201 13.50 21.51 15.58
C ASP A 201 13.89 20.06 15.31
N PHE A 202 13.39 19.13 16.14
CA PHE A 202 13.57 17.70 15.92
C PHE A 202 12.99 17.27 14.57
N LEU A 203 11.76 17.66 14.25
CA LEU A 203 11.07 17.31 13.02
C LEU A 203 11.78 17.87 11.78
N ILE A 204 12.26 19.12 11.82
CA ILE A 204 13.05 19.70 10.73
C ILE A 204 14.30 18.86 10.47
N SER A 205 15.02 18.48 11.52
CA SER A 205 16.23 17.65 11.41
C SER A 205 15.91 16.24 10.90
N TYR A 206 14.85 15.62 11.41
CA TYR A 206 14.40 14.28 11.02
C TYR A 206 13.95 14.25 9.54
N LEU A 207 13.08 15.17 9.14
CA LEU A 207 12.56 15.27 7.78
C LEU A 207 13.66 15.56 6.76
N GLY A 208 14.71 16.28 7.15
CA GLY A 208 15.89 16.50 6.31
C GLY A 208 16.60 15.20 5.90
N LYS A 209 16.44 14.12 6.68
CA LYS A 209 17.07 12.81 6.48
C LYS A 209 16.08 11.72 6.06
N LEU A 210 14.77 11.98 6.19
CA LEU A 210 13.72 11.01 5.91
C LEU A 210 13.80 10.54 4.44
N GLY A 211 13.88 9.22 4.25
CA GLY A 211 13.77 8.56 2.96
C GLY A 211 12.33 8.48 2.45
N GLY A 212 12.14 7.79 1.32
CA GLY A 212 10.82 7.65 0.72
C GLY A 212 10.58 8.64 -0.41
N THR A 213 9.33 9.03 -0.62
CA THR A 213 8.93 9.88 -1.74
C THR A 213 9.11 11.38 -1.43
N ARG A 214 9.50 12.15 -2.44
CA ARG A 214 9.78 13.59 -2.28
C ARG A 214 8.52 14.39 -1.89
N ASN A 215 7.35 14.00 -2.37
CA ASN A 215 6.08 14.65 -2.01
C ASN A 215 5.82 14.56 -0.50
N ALA A 216 6.00 13.39 0.12
CA ALA A 216 5.82 13.20 1.56
C ALA A 216 6.74 14.13 2.35
N ARG A 217 8.04 14.07 2.07
CA ARG A 217 9.05 14.88 2.76
C ARG A 217 8.84 16.38 2.58
N ASN A 218 8.63 16.84 1.35
CA ASN A 218 8.53 18.27 1.05
C ASN A 218 7.27 18.89 1.67
N TYR A 219 6.13 18.20 1.56
CA TYR A 219 4.89 18.61 2.21
C TYR A 219 5.06 18.74 3.73
N ALA A 220 5.64 17.71 4.37
CA ALA A 220 5.85 17.73 5.82
C ALA A 220 6.82 18.82 6.26
N LEU A 221 7.93 19.06 5.52
CA LEU A 221 8.87 20.14 5.78
C LEU A 221 8.22 21.52 5.67
N GLU A 222 7.37 21.73 4.69
CA GLU A 222 6.65 23.00 4.51
C GLU A 222 5.70 23.25 5.68
N TRP A 223 4.97 22.23 6.13
CA TRP A 223 4.10 22.31 7.28
C TRP A 223 4.88 22.56 8.59
N THR A 224 5.98 21.86 8.81
CA THR A 224 6.78 21.98 10.04
C THR A 224 7.45 23.35 10.18
N LYS A 225 7.77 24.03 9.06
CA LYS A 225 8.32 25.40 9.07
C LYS A 225 7.28 26.48 9.35
N LYS A 226 5.98 26.17 9.18
CA LYS A 226 4.88 26.99 9.68
C LYS A 226 4.72 26.69 11.17
N GLU A 227 3.96 27.49 11.88
CA GLU A 227 3.70 27.26 13.29
C GLU A 227 2.97 25.94 13.52
N LEU A 228 3.65 24.98 14.19
CA LEU A 228 3.03 23.75 14.66
C LEU A 228 2.22 24.06 15.92
N ARG A 229 0.94 23.65 15.92
CA ARG A 229 0.06 23.76 17.09
C ARG A 229 0.05 22.46 17.87
N ASP A 230 -0.14 22.56 19.18
CA ASP A 230 -0.39 21.41 20.04
C ASP A 230 -1.72 20.78 19.63
N TRP A 231 -1.80 19.45 19.72
CA TRP A 231 -2.92 18.71 19.14
C TRP A 231 -3.76 18.00 20.20
N CYS A 232 -5.08 18.16 20.12
CA CYS A 232 -6.03 17.51 20.99
C CYS A 232 -6.04 15.99 20.75
N ILE A 233 -5.59 15.21 21.73
CA ILE A 233 -5.44 13.76 21.67
C ILE A 233 -6.56 12.98 22.38
N THR A 234 -7.67 13.63 22.73
CA THR A 234 -8.81 12.99 23.37
C THR A 234 -10.13 13.35 22.66
N ARG A 235 -11.10 12.47 22.77
CA ARG A 235 -12.47 12.68 22.27
C ARG A 235 -13.49 12.17 23.27
N ALA A 236 -14.63 12.87 23.38
CA ALA A 236 -15.77 12.44 24.19
C ALA A 236 -16.61 11.41 23.42
N LEU A 237 -16.13 10.17 23.40
CA LEU A 237 -16.73 9.02 22.70
C LEU A 237 -16.77 7.80 23.62
N GLU A 238 -17.66 6.88 23.34
CA GLU A 238 -17.70 5.59 24.03
C GLU A 238 -16.78 4.55 23.39
N TRP A 239 -16.74 4.51 22.04
CA TRP A 239 -15.96 3.58 21.24
C TRP A 239 -14.55 4.10 20.96
N GLY A 240 -13.54 3.40 21.49
CA GLY A 240 -12.11 3.73 21.37
C GLY A 240 -11.32 3.31 22.59
N VAL A 241 -10.01 3.53 22.55
CA VAL A 241 -9.12 3.26 23.68
C VAL A 241 -9.36 4.28 24.77
N LYS A 242 -9.72 3.84 25.99
CA LYS A 242 -9.95 4.77 27.11
C LYS A 242 -8.68 5.55 27.46
N PHE A 243 -8.85 6.87 27.68
CA PHE A 243 -7.73 7.72 28.06
C PHE A 243 -7.32 7.43 29.53
N PRO A 244 -6.01 7.27 29.83
CA PRO A 244 -5.56 6.94 31.18
C PRO A 244 -6.07 7.95 32.25
N GLY A 245 -6.86 7.45 33.20
CA GLY A 245 -7.43 8.25 34.28
C GLY A 245 -8.68 9.08 33.93
N ARG A 246 -9.28 8.87 32.75
CA ARG A 246 -10.52 9.54 32.33
C ARG A 246 -11.41 8.55 31.54
N GLU A 247 -12.38 7.97 32.21
CA GLU A 247 -13.32 7.00 31.64
C GLU A 247 -14.32 7.62 30.66
N ASP A 248 -14.56 8.93 30.76
CA ASP A 248 -15.43 9.72 29.90
C ASP A 248 -14.78 10.14 28.56
N LEU A 249 -13.48 9.89 28.42
CA LEU A 249 -12.72 10.24 27.22
C LEU A 249 -12.03 9.01 26.61
N VAL A 250 -11.97 8.98 25.28
CA VAL A 250 -11.12 8.05 24.54
C VAL A 250 -9.93 8.76 23.92
N VAL A 251 -8.87 8.02 23.65
CA VAL A 251 -7.73 8.47 22.87
C VAL A 251 -8.20 8.74 21.43
N TYR A 252 -7.76 9.84 20.84
CA TYR A 252 -8.08 10.20 19.47
C TYR A 252 -7.51 9.18 18.48
N VAL A 253 -8.30 8.80 17.49
CA VAL A 253 -7.99 7.72 16.53
C VAL A 253 -6.63 7.89 15.84
N TRP A 254 -6.18 9.10 15.54
CA TRP A 254 -4.87 9.35 14.95
C TRP A 254 -3.68 9.19 15.92
N VAL A 255 -3.94 8.92 17.19
CA VAL A 255 -2.93 8.47 18.16
C VAL A 255 -2.85 6.95 18.16
N ASP A 256 -3.95 6.25 18.29
CA ASP A 256 -3.96 4.78 18.42
C ASP A 256 -3.80 4.03 17.08
N ALA A 257 -4.30 4.59 15.97
CA ALA A 257 -4.15 3.97 14.66
C ALA A 257 -2.68 3.68 14.27
N PRO A 258 -1.72 4.64 14.30
CA PRO A 258 -0.33 4.33 14.00
C PRO A 258 0.35 3.45 15.05
N ILE A 259 -0.13 3.40 16.29
CA ILE A 259 0.33 2.43 17.31
C ILE A 259 -0.03 1.00 16.89
N GLY A 260 -1.07 0.83 16.08
CA GLY A 260 -1.43 -0.42 15.42
C GLY A 260 -0.28 -1.08 14.65
N TYR A 261 0.69 -0.31 14.15
CA TYR A 261 1.90 -0.89 13.56
C TYR A 261 2.77 -1.60 14.60
N ILE A 262 2.86 -1.06 15.81
CA ILE A 262 3.65 -1.67 16.90
C ILE A 262 2.94 -2.92 17.40
N SER A 263 1.63 -2.83 17.72
CA SER A 263 0.85 -3.95 18.22
C SER A 263 0.77 -5.10 17.20
N SER A 264 0.57 -4.81 15.92
CA SER A 264 0.59 -5.83 14.86
C SER A 264 1.95 -6.50 14.68
N THR A 265 3.06 -5.76 14.90
CA THR A 265 4.41 -6.36 14.92
C THR A 265 4.58 -7.31 16.11
N GLU A 266 4.08 -6.91 17.29
CA GLU A 266 4.08 -7.71 18.50
C GLU A 266 3.26 -8.99 18.32
N GLU A 267 2.04 -8.89 17.81
CA GLU A 267 1.14 -10.02 17.56
C GLU A 267 1.73 -11.00 16.54
N LEU A 268 2.36 -10.50 15.47
CA LEU A 268 3.05 -11.33 14.49
C LEU A 268 4.19 -12.15 15.10
N LEU A 269 5.00 -11.53 15.92
CA LEU A 269 6.25 -12.14 16.44
C LEU A 269 6.03 -12.91 17.74
N GLY A 270 5.11 -12.48 18.60
CA GLY A 270 4.73 -13.18 19.83
C GLY A 270 3.95 -14.48 19.61
N GLY A 271 3.19 -14.58 18.50
CA GLY A 271 2.41 -15.77 18.13
C GLY A 271 3.21 -16.86 17.40
N ARG A 272 4.42 -16.59 16.92
CA ARG A 272 5.30 -17.57 16.28
C ARG A 272 6.13 -18.28 17.37
N GLY A 273 5.63 -19.37 17.90
CA GLY A 273 6.22 -20.15 19.00
C GLY A 273 7.72 -20.44 18.83
N GLY A 274 8.55 -19.57 19.39
CA GLY A 274 10.01 -19.65 19.36
C GLY A 274 10.76 -18.32 19.46
N GLY A 275 10.14 -17.20 19.15
CA GLY A 275 10.66 -15.86 19.41
C GLY A 275 10.36 -15.46 20.87
N GLY A 276 11.34 -14.91 21.61
CA GLY A 276 11.10 -14.37 22.97
C GLY A 276 10.04 -13.25 22.91
N GLU A 277 9.35 -13.00 24.02
CA GLU A 277 8.30 -11.96 24.17
C GLU A 277 8.72 -10.57 23.65
N ASP A 278 10.01 -10.32 23.49
CA ASP A 278 10.61 -9.04 23.13
C ASP A 278 11.12 -8.94 21.67
N GLU A 279 10.85 -9.94 20.82
CA GLU A 279 11.40 -9.92 19.44
C GLU A 279 10.90 -8.71 18.62
N TRP A 280 9.67 -8.24 18.84
CA TRP A 280 9.12 -7.05 18.24
C TRP A 280 9.92 -5.77 18.54
N MET A 281 10.60 -5.72 19.71
CA MET A 281 11.45 -4.58 20.13
C MET A 281 12.64 -4.38 19.18
N LYS A 282 13.09 -5.42 18.49
CA LYS A 282 14.12 -5.34 17.45
C LYS A 282 13.76 -4.32 16.35
N TYR A 283 12.47 -4.17 16.07
CA TYR A 283 11.97 -3.23 15.07
C TYR A 283 11.70 -1.84 15.67
N TRP A 284 11.12 -1.77 16.85
CA TRP A 284 10.60 -0.54 17.42
C TRP A 284 11.44 0.08 18.54
N LYS A 285 12.56 -0.56 18.91
CA LYS A 285 13.48 -0.05 19.95
C LYS A 285 14.93 -0.13 19.47
N GLY A 286 15.69 0.96 19.69
CA GLY A 286 17.14 0.97 19.47
C GLY A 286 17.60 1.02 18.01
N ASN A 287 16.74 1.33 17.03
CA ASN A 287 17.05 1.52 15.61
C ASN A 287 17.79 0.32 14.95
N LYS A 288 17.38 -0.90 15.33
CA LYS A 288 18.01 -2.15 14.84
C LYS A 288 17.42 -2.65 13.53
N ALA A 289 16.30 -2.11 13.10
CA ALA A 289 15.60 -2.44 11.85
C ALA A 289 15.46 -1.20 10.98
N THR A 290 15.12 -1.40 9.69
CA THR A 290 14.68 -0.34 8.79
C THR A 290 13.15 -0.36 8.73
N ILE A 291 12.50 0.78 8.97
CA ILE A 291 11.04 0.92 9.00
C ILE A 291 10.61 1.77 7.79
N VAL A 292 9.73 1.21 6.94
CA VAL A 292 9.19 1.87 5.75
C VAL A 292 7.67 1.89 5.81
N HIS A 293 7.06 3.07 5.78
CA HIS A 293 5.61 3.26 5.75
C HIS A 293 5.12 3.56 4.34
N PHE A 294 4.12 2.80 3.86
CA PHE A 294 3.37 3.11 2.65
C PHE A 294 2.01 3.71 3.02
N ILE A 295 1.73 4.90 2.51
CA ILE A 295 0.56 5.70 2.88
C ILE A 295 -0.09 6.39 1.68
N GLY A 296 -1.29 6.93 1.84
CA GLY A 296 -1.88 7.93 0.94
C GLY A 296 -1.32 9.33 1.20
N THR A 297 -1.44 10.23 0.22
CA THR A 297 -1.00 11.63 0.38
C THR A 297 -1.83 12.41 1.40
N ASP A 298 -3.06 12.01 1.64
CA ASP A 298 -4.00 12.58 2.62
C ASP A 298 -3.54 12.46 4.07
N ILE A 299 -2.72 11.46 4.39
CA ILE A 299 -2.23 11.18 5.74
C ILE A 299 -0.73 11.45 5.94
N ILE A 300 -0.11 12.23 5.06
CA ILE A 300 1.31 12.63 5.20
C ILE A 300 1.56 13.35 6.52
N TYR A 301 0.66 14.28 6.92
CA TYR A 301 0.78 15.01 8.17
C TYR A 301 0.91 14.06 9.37
N HIS A 302 0.05 13.05 9.42
CA HIS A 302 0.01 12.07 10.51
C HIS A 302 1.29 11.23 10.58
N HIS A 303 1.81 10.75 9.44
CA HIS A 303 2.94 9.83 9.39
C HIS A 303 4.33 10.50 9.36
N CYS A 304 4.41 11.74 8.88
CA CYS A 304 5.70 12.45 8.77
C CYS A 304 5.92 13.48 9.88
N ILE A 305 4.87 13.93 10.58
CA ILE A 305 4.96 14.96 11.62
C ILE A 305 4.50 14.39 12.96
N PHE A 306 3.23 14.03 13.09
CA PHE A 306 2.64 13.64 14.37
C PHE A 306 3.23 12.32 14.90
N TRP A 307 3.23 11.27 14.10
CA TRP A 307 3.75 9.97 14.47
C TRP A 307 5.22 9.96 14.88
N PRO A 308 6.17 10.56 14.13
CA PRO A 308 7.56 10.66 14.56
C PRO A 308 7.76 11.45 15.85
N ALA A 309 6.94 12.51 16.08
CA ALA A 309 6.99 13.26 17.33
C ALA A 309 6.55 12.40 18.52
N MET A 310 5.46 11.64 18.39
CA MET A 310 5.00 10.70 19.42
C MET A 310 6.05 9.62 19.71
N LEU A 311 6.59 8.97 18.66
CA LEU A 311 7.63 7.96 18.80
C LEU A 311 8.86 8.52 19.53
N LYS A 312 9.32 9.71 19.14
CA LYS A 312 10.42 10.40 19.79
C LYS A 312 10.12 10.68 21.27
N GLY A 313 8.92 11.20 21.56
CA GLY A 313 8.48 11.53 22.92
C GLY A 313 8.36 10.30 23.83
N ALA A 314 7.98 9.14 23.26
CA ALA A 314 7.85 7.87 23.98
C ALA A 314 9.10 6.97 23.93
N GLY A 315 10.19 7.39 23.25
CA GLY A 315 11.44 6.65 23.17
C GLY A 315 11.40 5.40 22.28
N TYR A 316 10.69 5.48 21.14
CA TYR A 316 10.62 4.45 20.10
C TYR A 316 11.50 4.79 18.91
N SER A 317 11.81 3.77 18.09
CA SER A 317 12.51 3.93 16.81
C SER A 317 11.65 4.69 15.81
N LEU A 318 12.30 5.50 14.98
CA LEU A 318 11.62 6.33 13.98
C LEU A 318 11.55 5.61 12.63
N PRO A 319 10.54 5.88 11.78
CA PRO A 319 10.53 5.46 10.39
C PRO A 319 11.73 6.01 9.63
N ASP A 320 12.35 5.16 8.80
CA ASP A 320 13.46 5.54 7.92
C ASP A 320 12.95 6.11 6.59
N ALA A 321 11.76 5.68 6.14
CA ALA A 321 11.15 6.14 4.91
C ALA A 321 9.62 6.18 4.99
N VAL A 322 9.04 7.16 4.31
CA VAL A 322 7.60 7.28 4.08
C VAL A 322 7.35 7.41 2.57
N VAL A 323 6.55 6.48 2.04
CA VAL A 323 6.21 6.38 0.62
C VAL A 323 4.75 6.75 0.45
N ALA A 324 4.49 7.96 -0.06
CA ALA A 324 3.15 8.50 -0.21
C ALA A 324 2.64 8.37 -1.65
N SER A 325 1.55 7.62 -1.82
CA SER A 325 0.88 7.42 -3.11
C SER A 325 -0.07 8.55 -3.46
N GLY A 326 -0.08 8.96 -4.73
CA GLY A 326 -1.06 9.92 -5.24
C GLY A 326 -2.49 9.38 -5.20
N MET A 327 -3.46 10.29 -5.13
CA MET A 327 -4.90 9.96 -5.09
C MET A 327 -5.37 9.30 -6.38
N VAL A 328 -6.47 8.54 -6.29
CA VAL A 328 -7.17 8.00 -7.46
C VAL A 328 -8.38 8.87 -7.77
N LYS A 329 -8.48 9.29 -9.03
CA LYS A 329 -9.67 9.94 -9.62
C LYS A 329 -10.36 8.96 -10.55
N ILE A 330 -11.64 9.14 -10.76
CA ILE A 330 -12.44 8.35 -11.69
C ILE A 330 -13.05 9.30 -12.73
N ASN A 331 -12.70 9.10 -14.01
CA ASN A 331 -13.14 9.97 -15.11
C ASN A 331 -12.89 11.48 -14.83
N GLY A 332 -11.73 11.80 -14.23
CA GLY A 332 -11.34 13.17 -13.88
C GLY A 332 -12.01 13.74 -12.61
N GLY A 333 -13.00 13.05 -12.05
CA GLY A 333 -13.70 13.44 -10.83
C GLY A 333 -13.11 12.83 -9.57
N THR A 334 -13.30 13.49 -8.42
CA THR A 334 -12.98 12.95 -7.12
C THR A 334 -13.89 11.77 -6.78
N PHE A 335 -13.35 10.84 -6.00
CA PHE A 335 -14.10 9.72 -5.48
C PHE A 335 -15.33 10.19 -4.69
N SER A 336 -16.49 9.61 -4.96
CA SER A 336 -17.73 9.97 -4.27
C SER A 336 -18.73 8.82 -4.28
N LYS A 337 -18.96 8.22 -3.10
CA LYS A 337 -19.97 7.16 -2.92
C LYS A 337 -21.38 7.67 -3.25
N SER A 338 -21.73 8.85 -2.78
CA SER A 338 -23.07 9.43 -2.95
C SER A 338 -23.42 9.82 -4.40
N ARG A 339 -22.41 10.06 -5.23
CA ARG A 339 -22.58 10.39 -6.66
C ARG A 339 -22.34 9.20 -7.58
N GLY A 340 -22.13 7.99 -7.04
CA GLY A 340 -21.84 6.80 -7.84
C GLY A 340 -20.48 6.81 -8.55
N ASN A 341 -19.61 7.79 -8.25
CA ASN A 341 -18.27 7.87 -8.85
C ASN A 341 -17.28 7.04 -8.06
N VAL A 342 -17.44 5.71 -8.12
CA VAL A 342 -16.66 4.72 -7.38
C VAL A 342 -16.47 3.47 -8.22
N VAL A 343 -15.33 2.81 -8.07
CA VAL A 343 -15.09 1.45 -8.59
C VAL A 343 -14.79 0.56 -7.38
N TRP A 344 -15.76 -0.30 -7.06
CA TRP A 344 -15.62 -1.26 -5.98
C TRP A 344 -14.72 -2.42 -6.42
N VAL A 345 -13.79 -2.80 -5.57
CA VAL A 345 -12.83 -3.87 -5.90
C VAL A 345 -13.56 -5.21 -6.09
N LYS A 346 -14.59 -5.49 -5.28
CA LYS A 346 -15.40 -6.70 -5.41
C LYS A 346 -16.02 -6.80 -6.81
N GLU A 347 -16.69 -5.75 -7.29
CA GLU A 347 -17.32 -5.71 -8.62
C GLU A 347 -16.30 -5.82 -9.76
N PHE A 348 -15.12 -5.23 -9.58
CA PHE A 348 -14.01 -5.38 -10.53
C PHE A 348 -13.57 -6.84 -10.63
N LEU A 349 -13.38 -7.53 -9.49
CA LEU A 349 -12.91 -8.91 -9.42
C LEU A 349 -13.93 -9.95 -9.92
N GLU A 350 -15.23 -9.62 -9.98
CA GLU A 350 -16.26 -10.44 -10.62
C GLU A 350 -16.10 -10.48 -12.16
N ARG A 351 -15.44 -9.49 -12.76
CA ARG A 351 -15.33 -9.33 -14.22
C ARG A 351 -13.91 -9.59 -14.72
N PHE A 352 -12.88 -9.27 -13.96
CA PHE A 352 -11.49 -9.24 -14.42
C PHE A 352 -10.55 -9.93 -13.43
N HIS A 353 -9.47 -10.48 -14.00
CA HIS A 353 -8.44 -11.14 -13.19
C HIS A 353 -7.71 -10.14 -12.26
N PRO A 354 -7.43 -10.51 -10.99
CA PRO A 354 -6.78 -9.62 -10.01
C PRO A 354 -5.47 -8.99 -10.51
N ASP A 355 -4.63 -9.74 -11.20
CA ASP A 355 -3.34 -9.25 -11.70
C ASP A 355 -3.48 -8.14 -12.74
N THR A 356 -4.60 -8.07 -13.49
CA THR A 356 -4.83 -6.95 -14.43
C THR A 356 -5.05 -5.63 -13.69
N LEU A 357 -5.70 -5.67 -12.51
CA LEU A 357 -5.86 -4.49 -11.66
C LEU A 357 -4.52 -4.09 -11.02
N ARG A 358 -3.76 -5.06 -10.49
CA ARG A 358 -2.42 -4.81 -9.94
C ARG A 358 -1.53 -4.13 -10.97
N TYR A 359 -1.47 -4.68 -12.19
CA TYR A 359 -0.72 -4.11 -13.30
C TYR A 359 -1.17 -2.68 -13.62
N TYR A 360 -2.47 -2.46 -13.83
CA TYR A 360 -3.02 -1.15 -14.18
C TYR A 360 -2.67 -0.08 -13.16
N LEU A 361 -2.82 -0.38 -11.87
CA LEU A 361 -2.57 0.58 -10.79
C LEU A 361 -1.14 1.11 -10.75
N VAL A 362 -0.15 0.32 -11.20
CA VAL A 362 1.26 0.75 -11.20
C VAL A 362 1.75 1.20 -12.57
N ALA A 363 1.20 0.65 -13.66
CA ALA A 363 1.60 1.01 -15.02
C ALA A 363 1.01 2.35 -15.50
N GLN A 364 -0.17 2.75 -14.99
CA GLN A 364 -0.92 3.91 -15.49
C GLN A 364 -0.26 5.26 -15.18
N SER A 365 0.28 5.43 -14.00
CA SER A 365 0.94 6.67 -13.61
C SER A 365 2.08 6.42 -12.61
N SER A 366 3.04 7.39 -12.51
CA SER A 366 4.04 7.36 -11.44
C SER A 366 3.35 7.29 -10.07
N HIS A 367 3.96 6.57 -9.13
CA HIS A 367 3.38 6.30 -7.82
C HIS A 367 2.95 7.56 -7.06
N THR A 368 3.72 8.63 -7.16
CA THR A 368 3.46 9.91 -6.45
C THR A 368 2.46 10.82 -7.15
N LYS A 369 2.07 10.51 -8.38
CA LYS A 369 1.09 11.28 -9.15
C LYS A 369 -0.31 10.73 -8.97
N GLU A 370 -1.29 11.59 -9.18
CA GLU A 370 -2.68 11.16 -9.28
C GLU A 370 -2.85 10.11 -10.38
N LEU A 371 -3.68 9.11 -10.11
CA LEU A 371 -4.11 8.13 -11.09
C LEU A 371 -5.55 8.42 -11.47
N ASN A 372 -5.79 8.71 -12.75
CA ASN A 372 -7.14 8.84 -13.28
C ASN A 372 -7.58 7.51 -13.89
N PHE A 373 -8.52 6.82 -13.23
CA PHE A 373 -9.10 5.59 -13.73
C PHE A 373 -10.22 5.89 -14.72
N SER A 374 -10.23 5.16 -15.84
CA SER A 374 -11.39 4.99 -16.71
C SER A 374 -11.39 3.58 -17.28
N TRP A 375 -12.57 3.05 -17.58
CA TRP A 375 -12.70 1.72 -18.18
C TRP A 375 -12.00 1.65 -19.54
N ASP A 376 -12.08 2.71 -20.35
CA ASP A 376 -11.39 2.82 -21.64
C ASP A 376 -9.87 2.72 -21.47
N SER A 377 -9.29 3.47 -20.52
CA SER A 377 -7.85 3.41 -20.26
C SER A 377 -7.41 2.06 -19.72
N PHE A 378 -8.24 1.41 -18.90
CA PHE A 378 -8.01 0.05 -18.41
C PHE A 378 -8.01 -0.96 -19.57
N SER A 379 -9.07 -0.97 -20.39
CA SER A 379 -9.20 -1.86 -21.55
C SER A 379 -8.04 -1.67 -22.54
N MET A 380 -7.73 -0.41 -22.88
CA MET A 380 -6.62 -0.08 -23.78
C MET A 380 -5.28 -0.65 -23.26
N ARG A 381 -4.99 -0.45 -21.96
CA ARG A 381 -3.72 -0.90 -21.37
C ARG A 381 -3.62 -2.42 -21.33
N VAL A 382 -4.68 -3.12 -20.91
CA VAL A 382 -4.70 -4.58 -20.91
C VAL A 382 -4.54 -5.13 -22.32
N ASN A 383 -5.31 -4.61 -23.29
CA ASN A 383 -5.29 -5.12 -24.66
C ASN A 383 -3.96 -4.84 -25.38
N ASN A 384 -3.41 -3.64 -25.26
CA ASN A 384 -2.21 -3.25 -25.98
C ASN A 384 -0.92 -3.74 -25.35
N GLU A 385 -0.87 -3.88 -24.02
CA GLU A 385 0.35 -4.28 -23.32
C GLU A 385 0.30 -5.74 -22.88
N LEU A 386 -0.72 -6.17 -22.11
CA LEU A 386 -0.76 -7.52 -21.58
C LEU A 386 -1.14 -8.56 -22.65
N VAL A 387 -2.11 -8.26 -23.52
CA VAL A 387 -2.52 -9.20 -24.58
C VAL A 387 -1.55 -9.11 -25.76
N ALA A 388 -1.29 -7.92 -26.31
CA ALA A 388 -0.57 -7.78 -27.57
C ALA A 388 0.96 -7.90 -27.43
N ILE A 389 1.56 -7.54 -26.29
CA ILE A 389 3.02 -7.65 -26.09
C ILE A 389 3.33 -8.92 -25.28
N LEU A 390 2.97 -8.95 -23.99
CA LEU A 390 3.38 -10.02 -23.07
C LEU A 390 2.72 -11.35 -23.42
N GLY A 391 1.39 -11.37 -23.55
CA GLY A 391 0.62 -12.57 -23.86
C GLY A 391 0.98 -13.13 -25.23
N ASN A 392 1.19 -12.27 -26.23
CA ASN A 392 1.64 -12.69 -27.56
C ASN A 392 3.04 -13.33 -27.51
N LEU A 393 4.01 -12.71 -26.85
CA LEU A 393 5.36 -13.26 -26.68
C LEU A 393 5.30 -14.66 -26.07
N VAL A 394 4.69 -14.78 -24.90
CA VAL A 394 4.61 -16.05 -24.15
C VAL A 394 3.92 -17.14 -24.99
N HIS A 395 2.72 -16.84 -25.49
CA HIS A 395 1.94 -17.85 -26.22
C HIS A 395 2.57 -18.26 -27.55
N ARG A 396 3.08 -17.29 -28.33
CA ARG A 396 3.71 -17.56 -29.64
C ARG A 396 4.97 -18.39 -29.49
N VAL A 397 5.86 -18.03 -28.58
CA VAL A 397 7.16 -18.69 -28.40
C VAL A 397 7.01 -20.06 -27.77
N ILE A 398 6.24 -20.18 -26.66
CA ILE A 398 6.05 -21.48 -26.01
C ILE A 398 5.28 -22.44 -26.93
N SER A 399 4.29 -21.95 -27.71
CA SER A 399 3.58 -22.78 -28.70
C SER A 399 4.51 -23.31 -29.78
N PHE A 400 5.39 -22.43 -30.29
CA PHE A 400 6.38 -22.83 -31.30
C PHE A 400 7.39 -23.84 -30.75
N ALA A 401 7.94 -23.57 -29.55
CA ALA A 401 8.86 -24.45 -28.86
C ALA A 401 8.24 -25.81 -28.51
N TYR A 402 7.04 -25.80 -27.94
CA TYR A 402 6.31 -27.04 -27.61
C TYR A 402 5.96 -27.88 -28.83
N LYS A 403 5.58 -27.28 -29.96
CA LYS A 403 5.26 -28.00 -31.20
C LYS A 403 6.48 -28.67 -31.80
N ASN A 404 7.65 -27.99 -31.82
CA ASN A 404 8.81 -28.43 -32.60
C ASN A 404 9.87 -29.16 -31.75
N PHE A 405 9.96 -28.89 -30.45
CA PHE A 405 11.01 -29.43 -29.58
C PHE A 405 10.49 -30.18 -28.36
N ARG A 406 9.34 -29.81 -27.79
CA ARG A 406 8.77 -30.34 -26.54
C ARG A 406 9.56 -30.02 -25.26
N VAL A 407 10.80 -29.69 -25.41
CA VAL A 407 11.75 -29.31 -24.35
C VAL A 407 12.38 -27.99 -24.67
N VAL A 408 13.08 -27.39 -23.70
CA VAL A 408 13.99 -26.26 -23.94
C VAL A 408 15.14 -26.77 -24.83
N PRO A 409 15.37 -26.20 -26.02
CA PRO A 409 16.41 -26.67 -26.92
C PRO A 409 17.82 -26.46 -26.36
N GLU A 410 18.81 -27.15 -26.96
CA GLU A 410 20.23 -26.88 -26.73
C GLU A 410 20.66 -25.56 -27.40
N GLY A 411 21.82 -25.04 -27.01
CA GLY A 411 22.44 -23.83 -27.54
C GLY A 411 22.89 -22.88 -26.43
N ASP A 412 23.60 -21.84 -26.82
CA ASP A 412 24.06 -20.77 -25.93
C ASP A 412 23.06 -19.61 -25.90
N ILE A 413 23.18 -18.76 -24.90
CA ILE A 413 22.44 -17.51 -24.83
C ILE A 413 23.29 -16.39 -25.41
N ASP A 414 22.76 -15.68 -26.40
CA ASP A 414 23.43 -14.60 -27.11
C ASP A 414 23.81 -13.47 -26.13
N GLU A 415 24.97 -12.84 -26.34
CA GLU A 415 25.46 -11.73 -25.51
C GLU A 415 24.47 -10.56 -25.45
N ASP A 416 23.83 -10.23 -26.57
CA ASP A 416 22.81 -9.17 -26.63
C ASP A 416 21.61 -9.46 -25.75
N VAL A 417 21.20 -10.73 -25.64
CA VAL A 417 20.11 -11.20 -24.78
C VAL A 417 20.50 -11.05 -23.32
N PHE A 418 21.70 -11.51 -22.94
CA PHE A 418 22.21 -11.31 -21.59
C PHE A 418 22.37 -9.84 -21.23
N ALA A 419 22.87 -9.00 -22.14
CA ALA A 419 22.99 -7.57 -21.92
C ALA A 419 21.63 -6.89 -21.70
N ALA A 420 20.60 -7.29 -22.45
CA ALA A 420 19.23 -6.79 -22.28
C ALA A 420 18.65 -7.18 -20.92
N ILE A 421 18.83 -8.43 -20.49
CA ILE A 421 18.38 -8.93 -19.18
C ILE A 421 19.11 -8.20 -18.03
N ALA A 422 20.45 -8.06 -18.13
CA ALA A 422 21.25 -7.38 -17.12
C ALA A 422 20.80 -5.92 -16.93
N ARG A 423 20.56 -5.21 -18.04
CA ARG A 423 20.05 -3.83 -18.01
C ARG A 423 18.67 -3.76 -17.34
N THR A 424 17.76 -4.65 -17.69
CA THR A 424 16.43 -4.72 -17.09
C THR A 424 16.51 -4.94 -15.58
N LYS A 425 17.34 -5.90 -15.13
CA LYS A 425 17.57 -6.18 -13.70
C LYS A 425 18.09 -4.95 -12.94
N GLU A 426 19.03 -4.19 -13.54
CA GLU A 426 19.55 -2.96 -12.94
C GLU A 426 18.48 -1.86 -12.87
N GLU A 427 17.70 -1.69 -13.94
CA GLU A 427 16.62 -0.71 -14.00
C GLU A 427 15.51 -1.03 -12.98
N GLU A 428 15.11 -2.29 -12.85
CA GLU A 428 14.13 -2.74 -11.83
C GLU A 428 14.65 -2.53 -10.42
N THR A 429 15.92 -2.87 -10.15
CA THR A 429 16.57 -2.64 -8.86
C THR A 429 16.53 -1.16 -8.48
N ARG A 430 16.90 -0.30 -9.43
CA ARG A 430 16.89 1.17 -9.24
C ARG A 430 15.47 1.70 -9.03
N ALA A 431 14.50 1.20 -9.81
CA ALA A 431 13.11 1.60 -9.71
C ALA A 431 12.54 1.28 -8.31
N VAL A 432 12.87 0.13 -7.73
CA VAL A 432 12.49 -0.25 -6.37
C VAL A 432 13.14 0.68 -5.33
N ASP A 433 14.44 0.95 -5.44
CA ASP A 433 15.18 1.83 -4.53
C ASP A 433 14.68 3.29 -4.56
N GLU A 434 14.09 3.70 -5.70
CA GLU A 434 13.52 5.04 -5.92
C GLU A 434 12.00 5.09 -5.71
N TYR A 435 11.33 3.97 -5.39
CA TYR A 435 9.86 3.84 -5.29
C TYR A 435 9.12 4.20 -6.58
N GLU A 436 9.74 3.95 -7.75
CA GLU A 436 9.21 4.25 -9.08
C GLU A 436 8.66 2.98 -9.76
N PHE A 437 7.60 2.42 -9.21
CA PHE A 437 7.02 1.12 -9.63
C PHE A 437 6.58 1.10 -11.10
N LYS A 438 6.20 2.24 -11.66
CA LYS A 438 5.92 2.34 -13.10
C LYS A 438 7.17 2.04 -13.93
N LYS A 439 8.33 2.54 -13.52
CA LYS A 439 9.60 2.28 -14.24
C LYS A 439 9.99 0.80 -14.20
N LEU A 440 9.68 0.10 -13.08
CA LEU A 440 9.86 -1.35 -12.99
C LEU A 440 9.04 -2.07 -14.07
N VAL A 441 7.75 -1.75 -14.16
CA VAL A 441 6.86 -2.33 -15.18
C VAL A 441 7.32 -1.97 -16.59
N ASP A 442 7.63 -0.71 -16.84
CA ASP A 442 8.08 -0.23 -18.16
C ASP A 442 9.36 -0.96 -18.60
N SER A 443 10.30 -1.25 -17.68
CA SER A 443 11.55 -1.98 -17.98
C SER A 443 11.28 -3.43 -18.38
N ALA A 444 10.46 -4.16 -17.59
CA ALA A 444 10.09 -5.53 -17.89
C ALA A 444 9.30 -5.65 -19.22
N MET A 445 8.40 -4.71 -19.50
CA MET A 445 7.61 -4.70 -20.73
C MET A 445 8.49 -4.38 -21.97
N LYS A 446 9.53 -3.54 -21.85
CA LYS A 446 10.53 -3.34 -22.88
C LYS A 446 11.32 -4.62 -23.19
N LEU A 447 11.65 -5.40 -22.15
CA LEU A 447 12.33 -6.68 -22.34
C LEU A 447 11.42 -7.68 -23.08
N ALA A 448 10.11 -7.69 -22.77
CA ALA A 448 9.12 -8.51 -23.48
C ALA A 448 8.99 -8.08 -24.96
N ASP A 449 8.97 -6.79 -25.25
CA ASP A 449 8.92 -6.27 -26.63
C ASP A 449 10.21 -6.56 -27.40
N PHE A 450 11.37 -6.48 -26.74
CA PHE A 450 12.64 -6.94 -27.32
C PHE A 450 12.57 -8.42 -27.69
N GLY A 451 11.99 -9.27 -26.85
CA GLY A 451 11.77 -10.70 -27.16
C GLY A 451 10.88 -10.93 -28.39
N ASN A 452 9.78 -10.16 -28.53
CA ASN A 452 8.94 -10.21 -29.73
C ASN A 452 9.71 -9.80 -30.99
N SER A 453 10.49 -8.72 -30.90
CA SER A 453 11.28 -8.20 -32.02
C SER A 453 12.41 -9.14 -32.42
N PHE A 454 13.11 -9.73 -31.42
CA PHE A 454 14.15 -10.73 -31.64
C PHE A 454 13.59 -11.98 -32.36
N PHE A 455 12.48 -12.55 -31.84
CA PHE A 455 11.86 -13.72 -32.43
C PHE A 455 11.35 -13.46 -33.86
N GLN A 456 10.84 -12.23 -34.12
CA GLN A 456 10.38 -11.85 -35.46
C GLN A 456 11.56 -11.69 -36.44
N ARG A 457 12.66 -11.04 -36.01
CA ARG A 457 13.85 -10.80 -36.84
C ARG A 457 14.56 -12.07 -37.25
N GLU A 458 14.67 -13.04 -36.33
CA GLU A 458 15.39 -14.30 -36.54
C GLU A 458 14.58 -15.34 -37.33
N GLU A 459 13.28 -15.16 -37.51
CA GLU A 459 12.36 -15.99 -38.31
C GLU A 459 12.53 -17.51 -38.12
N PRO A 460 12.52 -18.09 -36.89
CA PRO A 460 12.83 -19.50 -36.65
C PRO A 460 11.89 -20.48 -37.38
N TRP A 461 10.68 -20.05 -37.77
CA TRP A 461 9.74 -20.85 -38.58
C TRP A 461 10.21 -21.12 -40.00
N HIS A 462 11.16 -20.39 -40.51
CA HIS A 462 11.83 -20.67 -41.78
C HIS A 462 13.04 -21.59 -41.59
N LEU A 463 13.79 -21.41 -40.53
CA LEU A 463 15.00 -22.17 -40.21
C LEU A 463 14.69 -23.64 -39.89
N ILE A 464 13.63 -23.91 -39.14
CA ILE A 464 13.23 -25.28 -38.75
C ILE A 464 12.98 -26.23 -39.96
N LYS A 465 12.78 -25.68 -41.15
CA LYS A 465 12.56 -26.41 -42.39
C LYS A 465 13.84 -26.67 -43.20
N LYS A 466 15.01 -26.17 -42.75
CA LYS A 466 16.27 -26.21 -43.50
C LYS A 466 17.20 -27.36 -43.05
N GLY A 467 16.66 -28.51 -42.66
CA GLY A 467 17.45 -29.67 -42.24
C GLY A 467 18.05 -29.50 -40.84
N ASP A 468 19.04 -30.34 -40.47
CA ASP A 468 19.57 -30.43 -39.12
C ASP A 468 20.25 -29.12 -38.64
N ALA A 469 21.09 -28.52 -39.47
CA ALA A 469 21.74 -27.24 -39.14
C ALA A 469 20.75 -26.08 -38.95
N GLY A 470 19.68 -26.07 -39.78
CA GLY A 470 18.60 -25.11 -39.59
C GLY A 470 17.80 -25.34 -38.32
N ARG A 471 17.59 -26.60 -37.93
CA ARG A 471 16.92 -27.00 -36.71
C ARG A 471 17.75 -26.62 -35.47
N GLU A 472 19.08 -26.79 -35.50
CA GLU A 472 20.02 -26.41 -34.45
C GLU A 472 19.96 -24.89 -34.21
N ARG A 473 20.15 -24.08 -35.26
CA ARG A 473 20.05 -22.60 -35.14
C ARG A 473 18.66 -22.15 -34.69
N CYS A 474 17.60 -22.80 -35.16
CA CYS A 474 16.25 -22.55 -34.67
C CYS A 474 16.12 -22.83 -33.16
N GLY A 475 16.76 -23.89 -32.67
CA GLY A 475 16.80 -24.26 -31.26
C GLY A 475 17.47 -23.16 -30.41
N GLU A 476 18.64 -22.66 -30.84
CA GLU A 476 19.35 -21.56 -30.17
C GLU A 476 18.46 -20.32 -30.06
N ILE A 477 17.83 -19.88 -31.14
CA ILE A 477 16.92 -18.73 -31.17
C ILE A 477 15.77 -18.92 -30.18
N VAL A 478 15.14 -20.09 -30.19
CA VAL A 478 14.03 -20.43 -29.29
C VAL A 478 14.49 -20.39 -27.83
N LYS A 479 15.67 -20.95 -27.51
CA LYS A 479 16.25 -20.92 -26.16
C LYS A 479 16.49 -19.49 -25.67
N ASN A 480 17.02 -18.62 -26.53
CA ASN A 480 17.25 -17.20 -26.25
C ASN A 480 15.93 -16.50 -25.86
N VAL A 481 14.85 -16.73 -26.60
CA VAL A 481 13.58 -16.08 -26.28
C VAL A 481 12.90 -16.71 -25.04
N LEU A 482 13.07 -18.02 -24.81
CA LEU A 482 12.62 -18.65 -23.55
C LEU A 482 13.37 -18.08 -22.33
N GLN A 483 14.66 -17.76 -22.48
CA GLN A 483 15.44 -17.06 -21.45
C GLN A 483 14.88 -15.65 -21.18
N LEU A 484 14.52 -14.89 -22.21
CA LEU A 484 13.89 -13.59 -22.07
C LEU A 484 12.54 -13.71 -21.34
N ILE A 485 11.70 -14.70 -21.69
CA ILE A 485 10.42 -14.96 -21.01
C ILE A 485 10.65 -15.31 -19.54
N LYS A 486 11.66 -16.13 -19.21
CA LYS A 486 12.05 -16.45 -17.84
C LYS A 486 12.41 -15.18 -17.06
N ALA A 487 13.23 -14.31 -17.64
CA ALA A 487 13.63 -13.05 -17.01
C ALA A 487 12.45 -12.10 -16.78
N VAL A 488 11.61 -11.88 -17.79
CA VAL A 488 10.38 -11.08 -17.67
C VAL A 488 9.45 -11.65 -16.60
N CYS A 489 9.33 -12.98 -16.51
CA CYS A 489 8.51 -13.67 -15.52
C CYS A 489 9.00 -13.37 -14.09
N ILE A 490 10.32 -13.42 -13.84
CA ILE A 490 10.91 -13.11 -12.53
C ILE A 490 10.68 -11.65 -12.15
N GLY A 491 10.86 -10.70 -13.08
CA GLY A 491 10.67 -9.26 -12.83
C GLY A 491 9.22 -8.88 -12.59
N LEU A 492 8.29 -9.42 -13.39
CA LEU A 492 6.85 -9.11 -13.28
C LEU A 492 6.10 -9.93 -12.23
N GLU A 493 6.72 -10.95 -11.61
CA GLU A 493 6.07 -11.72 -10.55
C GLU A 493 5.59 -10.84 -9.40
N ALA A 494 6.37 -9.83 -9.01
CA ALA A 494 5.96 -8.90 -7.97
C ALA A 494 4.70 -8.11 -8.33
N VAL A 495 4.47 -7.85 -9.62
CA VAL A 495 3.32 -7.09 -10.14
C VAL A 495 2.12 -7.99 -10.40
N MET A 496 2.33 -9.14 -11.05
CA MET A 496 1.30 -10.07 -11.51
C MET A 496 1.60 -11.51 -11.03
N PRO A 497 1.52 -11.78 -9.71
CA PRO A 497 2.00 -13.03 -9.13
C PRO A 497 1.35 -14.28 -9.72
N ALA A 498 0.02 -14.30 -9.86
CA ALA A 498 -0.67 -15.47 -10.38
C ALA A 498 -0.41 -15.71 -11.87
N LYS A 499 -0.34 -14.66 -12.69
CA LYS A 499 -0.04 -14.80 -14.11
C LYS A 499 1.41 -15.23 -14.37
N MET A 500 2.34 -14.75 -13.56
CA MET A 500 3.73 -15.21 -13.69
C MET A 500 3.94 -16.64 -13.19
N GLU A 501 3.17 -17.10 -12.22
CA GLU A 501 3.11 -18.53 -11.84
C GLU A 501 2.61 -19.40 -13.03
N GLU A 502 1.58 -18.95 -13.77
CA GLU A 502 1.13 -19.62 -14.98
C GLU A 502 2.24 -19.70 -16.06
N VAL A 503 2.99 -18.60 -16.27
CA VAL A 503 4.12 -18.57 -17.24
C VAL A 503 5.23 -19.50 -16.78
N TRP A 504 5.62 -19.46 -15.49
CA TRP A 504 6.64 -20.30 -14.87
C TRP A 504 6.33 -21.79 -15.06
N SER A 505 5.06 -22.16 -14.82
CA SER A 505 4.57 -23.51 -15.07
C SER A 505 4.67 -23.92 -16.53
N GLN A 506 4.34 -23.03 -17.48
CA GLN A 506 4.42 -23.32 -18.92
C GLN A 506 5.86 -23.52 -19.40
N LEU A 507 6.83 -22.81 -18.78
CA LEU A 507 8.26 -23.02 -18.99
C LEU A 507 8.76 -24.37 -18.44
N GLY A 508 7.92 -25.10 -17.69
CA GLY A 508 8.28 -26.37 -17.06
C GLY A 508 9.17 -26.22 -15.84
N MET A 509 9.20 -25.05 -15.23
CA MET A 509 9.96 -24.80 -14.01
C MET A 509 9.32 -25.52 -12.82
N GLU A 510 10.14 -26.19 -11.99
CA GLU A 510 9.69 -26.96 -10.81
C GLU A 510 9.70 -26.14 -9.52
N SER A 511 10.54 -25.07 -9.47
CA SER A 511 10.64 -24.20 -8.32
C SER A 511 9.42 -23.25 -8.21
N ASP A 512 9.15 -22.77 -7.01
CA ASP A 512 8.16 -21.73 -6.76
C ASP A 512 8.70 -20.37 -7.23
N VAL A 513 8.03 -19.74 -8.20
CA VAL A 513 8.41 -18.43 -8.77
C VAL A 513 8.45 -17.32 -7.73
N HIS A 514 7.63 -17.42 -6.68
CA HIS A 514 7.56 -16.43 -5.62
C HIS A 514 8.81 -16.41 -4.73
N SER A 515 9.54 -17.52 -4.67
CA SER A 515 10.79 -17.68 -3.89
C SER A 515 12.05 -17.42 -4.72
N VAL A 516 11.94 -17.31 -6.05
CA VAL A 516 13.08 -17.13 -6.96
C VAL A 516 13.74 -15.77 -6.72
N LYS A 517 15.07 -15.78 -6.60
CA LYS A 517 15.87 -14.55 -6.43
C LYS A 517 16.00 -13.79 -7.76
N LEU A 518 16.16 -12.47 -7.65
CA LEU A 518 16.28 -11.61 -8.84
C LEU A 518 17.49 -11.96 -9.70
N ASP A 519 18.59 -12.45 -9.08
CA ASP A 519 19.80 -12.88 -9.78
C ASP A 519 19.58 -14.05 -10.74
N GLU A 520 18.56 -14.87 -10.50
CA GLU A 520 18.14 -15.98 -11.37
C GLU A 520 17.67 -15.53 -12.77
N MET A 521 17.42 -14.24 -12.98
CA MET A 521 17.22 -13.69 -14.33
C MET A 521 18.41 -13.97 -15.24
N MET A 522 19.64 -13.96 -14.68
CA MET A 522 20.91 -14.15 -15.41
C MET A 522 21.30 -15.63 -15.54
N THR A 523 20.71 -16.53 -14.77
CA THR A 523 20.98 -17.97 -14.88
C THR A 523 20.32 -18.52 -16.13
N PRO A 524 21.06 -19.21 -17.04
CA PRO A 524 20.49 -19.79 -18.25
C PRO A 524 19.36 -20.78 -17.96
N ILE A 525 18.31 -20.73 -18.76
CA ILE A 525 17.25 -21.75 -18.71
C ILE A 525 17.85 -23.11 -19.09
N LYS A 526 17.51 -24.16 -18.34
CA LYS A 526 18.10 -25.49 -18.49
C LYS A 526 17.65 -26.16 -19.79
N SER A 527 18.59 -26.55 -20.65
CA SER A 527 18.32 -27.37 -21.83
C SER A 527 17.74 -28.72 -21.43
N GLY A 528 16.90 -29.29 -22.31
CA GLY A 528 16.23 -30.55 -22.06
C GLY A 528 15.06 -30.50 -21.07
N GLN A 529 14.82 -29.36 -20.42
CA GLN A 529 13.68 -29.17 -19.51
C GLN A 529 12.36 -29.30 -20.30
N PRO A 530 11.41 -30.15 -19.84
CA PRO A 530 10.13 -30.34 -20.52
C PRO A 530 9.25 -29.07 -20.47
N LEU A 531 8.79 -28.59 -21.61
CA LEU A 531 7.80 -27.51 -21.68
C LEU A 531 6.40 -28.08 -21.49
N LYS A 532 5.52 -27.32 -20.84
CA LYS A 532 4.10 -27.70 -20.74
C LYS A 532 3.29 -27.15 -21.93
N LYS A 533 2.11 -27.73 -22.14
CA LYS A 533 1.19 -27.29 -23.20
C LYS A 533 0.86 -25.79 -22.99
N PRO A 534 1.06 -24.93 -24.01
CA PRO A 534 0.82 -23.51 -23.91
C PRO A 534 -0.66 -23.20 -23.65
N LYS A 535 -0.91 -22.20 -22.81
CA LYS A 535 -2.23 -21.63 -22.55
C LYS A 535 -2.18 -20.13 -22.81
N ARG A 536 -3.30 -19.56 -23.25
CA ARG A 536 -3.44 -18.13 -23.38
C ARG A 536 -3.35 -17.50 -21.97
N LEU A 537 -2.55 -16.46 -21.84
CA LEU A 537 -2.28 -15.82 -20.54
C LEU A 537 -3.33 -14.76 -20.17
N PHE A 538 -3.73 -13.96 -21.14
CA PHE A 538 -4.73 -12.91 -20.97
C PHE A 538 -5.81 -12.98 -22.05
N ASP A 539 -7.04 -12.72 -21.65
CA ASP A 539 -8.16 -12.51 -22.57
C ASP A 539 -8.30 -11.02 -22.89
N ARG A 540 -8.85 -10.74 -24.06
CA ARG A 540 -9.13 -9.38 -24.48
C ARG A 540 -10.25 -8.80 -23.62
N VAL A 541 -10.06 -7.55 -23.15
CA VAL A 541 -11.09 -6.82 -22.40
C VAL A 541 -12.02 -6.14 -23.41
N GLU A 542 -13.28 -6.52 -23.38
CA GLU A 542 -14.40 -5.87 -24.06
C GLU A 542 -15.25 -5.17 -22.98
N LEU A 543 -15.60 -3.89 -23.19
CA LEU A 543 -16.32 -3.06 -22.21
C LEU A 543 -17.85 -3.15 -22.42
#